data_a3343d4904ab569a3b1c0579c46297a7
#
_entry.id   a3343d4904ab569a3b1c0579c46297a7
#
_cell.length_a   1.000
_cell.length_b   1.000
_cell.length_c   1.000
_cell.angle_alpha   90.00
_cell.angle_beta   90.00
_cell.angle_gamma   90.00
#
_symmetry.space_group_name_H-M   'P 1'
#
loop_
_entity.id
_entity.type
_entity.pdbx_description
1 polymer ?
#
loop_
_entity_poly.entity_id
_entity_poly.type
_entity_poly.pdbx_seq_one_letter_code
_entity_poly.pdbx_strand_id
1 'polypeptide(L)'
;MRERIVIEADRATGARLKRYSHAADMEYWTRRWQSVANVSYKREQRGHLPHQLRWTFGRWVPVGARTLEAGCGLGHFTVAANALGYRAEGLDWSSPTIDRLRSQFGWITWHVGDVRELQFEDDSFDAIYSPGVCEHFREGPERVLTETRRVLRPGGIAVVSSPCFNEWLQRRAPTFAADEPVNETTFYEYAFSPSGMAAVLERLGFRVLQIRPYAALDTLECYGGWRVPRQLKDALAFGLDYMPVIRNWGSTCIWVAQKL
;
A
#
# COMPACT_ATOMS: atom_id res chain seq x y z
N MET A 1 -7.30 15.57 -16.70
CA MET A 1 -5.89 15.63 -17.18
C MET A 1 -5.51 14.20 -17.56
N ARG A 2 -4.84 13.94 -18.70
CA ARG A 2 -4.43 12.58 -19.06
C ARG A 2 -3.24 12.20 -18.15
N GLU A 3 -3.27 11.01 -17.56
CA GLU A 3 -2.15 10.44 -16.82
C GLU A 3 -0.95 10.28 -17.75
N ARG A 4 0.22 10.75 -17.31
CA ARG A 4 1.49 10.57 -18.03
C ARG A 4 2.33 9.54 -17.28
N ILE A 5 2.96 8.65 -18.03
CA ILE A 5 3.74 7.54 -17.50
C ILE A 5 5.18 7.67 -18.00
N VAL A 6 6.12 7.60 -17.08
CA VAL A 6 7.56 7.56 -17.36
C VAL A 6 8.14 6.29 -16.74
N ILE A 7 8.99 5.60 -17.50
CA ILE A 7 9.70 4.43 -17.02
C ILE A 7 11.11 4.84 -16.66
N GLU A 8 11.48 4.60 -15.43
CA GLU A 8 12.81 4.83 -14.92
C GLU A 8 13.52 3.49 -14.72
N ALA A 9 14.66 3.32 -15.39
CA ALA A 9 15.55 2.19 -15.13
C ALA A 9 16.43 2.55 -13.93
N ASP A 10 16.14 2.02 -12.77
CA ASP A 10 16.99 2.15 -11.61
C ASP A 10 17.95 0.95 -11.54
N ARG A 11 19.26 1.22 -11.57
CA ARG A 11 20.31 0.18 -11.53
C ARG A 11 20.34 -0.57 -10.19
N ALA A 12 19.88 0.06 -9.10
CA ALA A 12 19.90 -0.50 -7.76
C ALA A 12 18.64 -1.28 -7.42
N THR A 13 17.49 -0.88 -7.97
CA THR A 13 16.16 -1.38 -7.58
C THR A 13 15.37 -2.00 -8.73
N GLY A 14 15.97 -2.08 -9.92
CA GLY A 14 15.27 -2.51 -11.13
C GLY A 14 14.38 -1.40 -11.72
N ALA A 15 13.63 -1.74 -12.76
CA ALA A 15 12.76 -0.79 -13.42
C ALA A 15 11.56 -0.43 -12.53
N ARG A 16 11.25 0.85 -12.44
CA ARG A 16 10.04 1.36 -11.82
C ARG A 16 9.30 2.29 -12.78
N LEU A 17 8.00 2.40 -12.59
CA LEU A 17 7.14 3.26 -13.39
C LEU A 17 6.72 4.44 -12.55
N LYS A 18 6.88 5.65 -13.08
CA LYS A 18 6.39 6.89 -12.48
C LYS A 18 5.09 7.32 -13.15
N ARG A 19 4.11 7.69 -12.36
CA ARG A 19 2.85 8.28 -12.83
C ARG A 19 2.78 9.75 -12.45
N TYR A 20 2.35 10.56 -13.41
CA TYR A 20 2.18 11.99 -13.27
C TYR A 20 0.74 12.38 -13.62
N SER A 21 0.02 12.97 -12.69
CA SER A 21 -1.33 13.45 -12.89
C SER A 21 -1.62 14.70 -12.05
N HIS A 22 -1.31 14.64 -10.78
CA HIS A 22 -1.43 15.71 -9.78
C HIS A 22 -0.53 15.35 -8.60
N ALA A 23 -0.07 16.35 -7.85
CA ALA A 23 0.73 16.10 -6.66
C ALA A 23 -0.08 15.34 -5.60
N ALA A 24 0.51 14.27 -5.04
CA ALA A 24 -0.07 13.50 -3.96
C ALA A 24 0.44 14.01 -2.59
N ASP A 25 0.29 15.31 -2.35
CA ASP A 25 0.71 15.98 -1.12
C ASP A 25 -0.33 15.83 0.02
N MET A 26 0.03 16.37 1.18
CA MET A 26 -0.84 16.34 2.37
C MET A 26 -2.20 16.99 2.12
N GLU A 27 -2.23 18.12 1.38
CA GLU A 27 -3.47 18.83 1.08
C GLU A 27 -4.38 18.02 0.17
N TYR A 28 -3.82 17.36 -0.85
CA TYR A 28 -4.57 16.47 -1.73
C TYR A 28 -5.23 15.34 -0.93
N TRP A 29 -4.47 14.62 -0.09
CA TRP A 29 -4.98 13.49 0.68
C TRP A 29 -6.00 13.94 1.73
N THR A 30 -5.75 15.07 2.42
CA THR A 30 -6.72 15.65 3.38
C THR A 30 -8.05 15.93 2.69
N ARG A 31 -8.04 16.61 1.55
CA ARG A 31 -9.26 16.87 0.77
C ARG A 31 -9.91 15.58 0.29
N ARG A 32 -9.11 14.61 -0.14
CA ARG A 32 -9.57 13.31 -0.60
C ARG A 32 -10.37 12.58 0.49
N TRP A 33 -9.83 12.51 1.69
CA TRP A 33 -10.51 11.84 2.80
C TRP A 33 -11.73 12.60 3.30
N GLN A 34 -11.70 13.92 3.32
CA GLN A 34 -12.86 14.77 3.68
C GLN A 34 -13.99 14.66 2.66
N SER A 35 -13.70 14.44 1.39
CA SER A 35 -14.74 14.30 0.35
C SER A 35 -15.60 13.04 0.50
N VAL A 36 -15.17 12.06 1.31
CA VAL A 36 -15.93 10.84 1.58
C VAL A 36 -16.89 11.07 2.75
N ALA A 37 -18.11 11.48 2.43
CA ALA A 37 -19.10 11.90 3.45
C ALA A 37 -19.62 10.75 4.32
N ASN A 38 -20.00 9.62 3.72
CA ASN A 38 -20.65 8.50 4.40
C ASN A 38 -19.80 7.24 4.35
N VAL A 39 -18.90 7.07 5.34
CA VAL A 39 -18.09 5.84 5.47
C VAL A 39 -18.85 4.84 6.34
N SER A 40 -19.06 3.65 5.83
CA SER A 40 -19.65 2.55 6.59
C SER A 40 -18.59 1.57 7.02
N TYR A 41 -18.48 1.32 8.32
CA TYR A 41 -17.55 0.36 8.93
C TYR A 41 -18.21 -0.93 9.40
N LYS A 42 -19.44 -1.20 8.96
CA LYS A 42 -20.20 -2.39 9.40
C LYS A 42 -19.48 -3.70 9.10
N ARG A 43 -18.71 -3.77 8.02
CA ARG A 43 -17.93 -4.96 7.64
C ARG A 43 -16.67 -5.07 8.48
N GLU A 44 -15.96 -3.96 8.63
CA GLU A 44 -14.71 -3.85 9.38
C GLU A 44 -14.93 -4.16 10.87
N GLN A 45 -15.99 -3.65 11.47
CA GLN A 45 -16.36 -3.96 12.86
C GLN A 45 -16.69 -5.45 13.10
N ARG A 46 -16.90 -6.22 12.04
CA ARG A 46 -17.02 -7.69 12.06
C ARG A 46 -15.73 -8.41 11.66
N GLY A 47 -14.62 -7.70 11.58
CA GLY A 47 -13.31 -8.24 11.20
C GLY A 47 -13.18 -8.58 9.71
N HIS A 48 -13.97 -7.96 8.82
CA HIS A 48 -13.82 -8.17 7.39
C HIS A 48 -12.65 -7.35 6.85
N LEU A 49 -11.62 -8.04 6.43
CA LEU A 49 -10.51 -7.51 5.64
C LEU A 49 -10.59 -8.05 4.21
N PRO A 50 -10.06 -7.31 3.22
CA PRO A 50 -9.80 -7.88 1.91
C PRO A 50 -9.07 -9.22 2.04
N HIS A 51 -9.47 -10.21 1.24
CA HIS A 51 -8.99 -11.60 1.37
C HIS A 51 -7.46 -11.70 1.39
N GLN A 52 -6.79 -10.96 0.51
CA GLN A 52 -5.32 -10.96 0.41
C GLN A 52 -4.66 -10.48 1.70
N LEU A 53 -5.21 -9.44 2.33
CA LEU A 53 -4.72 -8.90 3.60
C LEU A 53 -5.01 -9.83 4.77
N ARG A 54 -6.24 -10.35 4.86
CA ARG A 54 -6.62 -11.27 5.93
C ARG A 54 -5.71 -12.50 5.94
N TRP A 55 -5.45 -13.08 4.77
CA TRP A 55 -4.56 -14.23 4.66
C TRP A 55 -3.11 -13.87 5.02
N THR A 56 -2.60 -12.72 4.51
CA THR A 56 -1.24 -12.26 4.78
C THR A 56 -1.02 -11.98 6.26
N PHE A 57 -1.92 -11.19 6.87
CA PHE A 57 -1.82 -10.86 8.29
C PHE A 57 -1.95 -12.10 9.16
N GLY A 58 -2.99 -12.92 8.96
CA GLY A 58 -3.22 -14.13 9.76
C GLY A 58 -2.10 -15.17 9.65
N ARG A 59 -1.29 -15.14 8.58
CA ARG A 59 -0.15 -16.04 8.42
C ARG A 59 1.10 -15.57 9.18
N TRP A 60 1.36 -14.26 9.21
CA TRP A 60 2.65 -13.73 9.64
C TRP A 60 2.59 -12.95 10.94
N VAL A 61 1.42 -12.47 11.34
CA VAL A 61 1.24 -11.64 12.52
C VAL A 61 0.34 -12.35 13.53
N PRO A 62 0.84 -12.67 14.74
CA PRO A 62 0.03 -13.35 15.74
C PRO A 62 -1.09 -12.45 16.26
N VAL A 63 -2.26 -13.04 16.56
CA VAL A 63 -3.35 -12.32 17.22
C VAL A 63 -2.87 -11.77 18.57
N GLY A 64 -3.31 -10.56 18.93
CA GLY A 64 -2.84 -9.84 20.10
C GLY A 64 -1.59 -8.98 19.88
N ALA A 65 -0.94 -9.11 18.72
CA ALA A 65 0.20 -8.26 18.36
C ALA A 65 -0.16 -6.76 18.39
N ARG A 66 0.77 -5.91 18.81
CA ARG A 66 0.70 -4.46 18.67
C ARG A 66 1.07 -4.07 17.26
N THR A 67 0.13 -3.50 16.53
CA THR A 67 0.30 -3.20 15.11
C THR A 67 0.02 -1.73 14.81
N LEU A 68 0.71 -1.18 13.82
CA LEU A 68 0.45 0.17 13.30
C LEU A 68 0.02 0.10 11.84
N GLU A 69 -1.09 0.75 11.50
CA GLU A 69 -1.39 1.11 10.11
C GLU A 69 -0.78 2.48 9.82
N ALA A 70 0.33 2.51 9.10
CA ALA A 70 1.07 3.72 8.75
C ALA A 70 0.53 4.30 7.42
N GLY A 71 -0.14 5.45 7.51
CA GLY A 71 -0.95 6.04 6.43
C GLY A 71 -2.35 5.44 6.40
N CYS A 72 -3.06 5.48 7.53
CA CYS A 72 -4.32 4.76 7.71
C CYS A 72 -5.51 5.36 6.93
N GLY A 73 -5.42 6.60 6.46
CA GLY A 73 -6.51 7.27 5.79
C GLY A 73 -7.82 7.16 6.58
N LEU A 74 -8.82 6.49 6.01
CA LEU A 74 -10.12 6.29 6.65
C LEU A 74 -10.14 5.17 7.71
N GLY A 75 -9.02 4.52 8.01
CA GLY A 75 -8.87 3.57 9.13
C GLY A 75 -9.58 2.22 8.98
N HIS A 76 -9.97 1.84 7.77
CA HIS A 76 -10.69 0.58 7.53
C HIS A 76 -9.93 -0.65 8.03
N PHE A 77 -8.63 -0.72 7.75
CA PHE A 77 -7.81 -1.84 8.22
C PHE A 77 -7.67 -1.83 9.74
N THR A 78 -7.35 -0.67 10.33
CA THR A 78 -7.18 -0.52 11.78
C THR A 78 -8.43 -0.98 12.54
N VAL A 79 -9.63 -0.56 12.08
CA VAL A 79 -10.90 -0.99 12.69
C VAL A 79 -11.10 -2.50 12.57
N ALA A 80 -10.85 -3.07 11.38
CA ALA A 80 -11.01 -4.51 11.16
C ALA A 80 -9.98 -5.33 11.93
N ALA A 81 -8.74 -4.87 12.03
CA ALA A 81 -7.67 -5.53 12.78
C ALA A 81 -8.00 -5.59 14.28
N ASN A 82 -8.51 -4.50 14.86
CA ASN A 82 -8.98 -4.51 16.25
C ASN A 82 -10.13 -5.51 16.45
N ALA A 83 -11.09 -5.58 15.52
CA ALA A 83 -12.19 -6.55 15.59
C ALA A 83 -11.71 -8.01 15.47
N LEU A 84 -10.54 -8.23 14.88
CA LEU A 84 -9.87 -9.54 14.80
C LEU A 84 -8.97 -9.85 16.01
N GLY A 85 -8.90 -8.96 17.00
CA GLY A 85 -8.15 -9.16 18.23
C GLY A 85 -6.70 -8.68 18.20
N TYR A 86 -6.27 -7.91 17.18
CA TYR A 86 -5.00 -7.19 17.20
C TYR A 86 -5.12 -5.91 18.05
N ARG A 87 -4.02 -5.43 18.58
CA ARG A 87 -3.92 -4.10 19.20
C ARG A 87 -3.45 -3.12 18.13
N ALA A 88 -4.36 -2.79 17.21
CA ALA A 88 -4.05 -1.99 16.05
C ALA A 88 -4.24 -0.50 16.34
N GLU A 89 -3.23 0.30 16.00
CA GLU A 89 -3.21 1.75 16.05
C GLU A 89 -3.15 2.28 14.62
N GLY A 90 -3.75 3.46 14.36
CA GLY A 90 -3.70 4.10 13.04
C GLY A 90 -2.96 5.43 13.09
N LEU A 91 -2.16 5.71 12.05
CA LEU A 91 -1.46 6.97 11.87
C LEU A 91 -1.72 7.54 10.49
N ASP A 92 -2.06 8.81 10.41
CA ASP A 92 -2.15 9.57 9.16
C ASP A 92 -1.75 11.03 9.41
N TRP A 93 -1.26 11.71 8.40
CA TRP A 93 -0.90 13.14 8.52
C TRP A 93 -2.10 14.09 8.51
N SER A 94 -3.27 13.62 8.04
CA SER A 94 -4.50 14.42 7.98
C SER A 94 -5.16 14.51 9.36
N SER A 95 -4.87 15.58 10.11
CA SER A 95 -5.50 15.83 11.41
C SER A 95 -7.03 15.79 11.36
N PRO A 96 -7.73 16.40 10.38
CA PRO A 96 -9.19 16.32 10.32
C PRO A 96 -9.72 14.89 10.14
N THR A 97 -8.97 14.03 9.43
CA THR A 97 -9.33 12.62 9.25
C THR A 97 -9.17 11.85 10.55
N ILE A 98 -8.04 12.06 11.25
CA ILE A 98 -7.78 11.45 12.55
C ILE A 98 -8.80 11.90 13.60
N ASP A 99 -9.16 13.18 13.65
CA ASP A 99 -10.14 13.68 14.60
C ASP A 99 -11.53 13.07 14.38
N ARG A 100 -11.91 12.87 13.12
CA ARG A 100 -13.12 12.11 12.75
C ARG A 100 -13.05 10.65 13.25
N LEU A 101 -11.93 9.98 13.07
CA LEU A 101 -11.73 8.59 13.54
C LEU A 101 -11.75 8.51 15.07
N ARG A 102 -11.12 9.44 15.78
CA ARG A 102 -11.17 9.55 17.24
C ARG A 102 -12.60 9.72 17.76
N SER A 103 -13.39 10.55 17.11
CA SER A 103 -14.79 10.78 17.49
C SER A 103 -15.67 9.55 17.27
N GLN A 104 -15.36 8.73 16.25
CA GLN A 104 -16.13 7.57 15.84
C GLN A 104 -15.69 6.27 16.54
N PHE A 105 -14.38 6.13 16.81
CA PHE A 105 -13.74 4.95 17.39
C PHE A 105 -12.79 5.35 18.51
N GLY A 106 -13.31 6.04 19.56
CA GLY A 106 -12.50 6.51 20.69
C GLY A 106 -11.80 5.43 21.52
N TRP A 107 -12.12 4.16 21.29
CA TRP A 107 -11.49 3.00 21.89
C TRP A 107 -10.26 2.49 21.11
N ILE A 108 -10.01 3.02 19.92
CA ILE A 108 -8.80 2.78 19.12
C ILE A 108 -7.86 3.97 19.28
N THR A 109 -6.57 3.69 19.33
CA THR A 109 -5.53 4.74 19.37
C THR A 109 -5.24 5.25 17.96
N TRP A 110 -5.34 6.56 17.78
CA TRP A 110 -5.12 7.25 16.51
C TRP A 110 -4.08 8.36 16.65
N HIS A 111 -3.15 8.43 15.72
CA HIS A 111 -2.03 9.37 15.74
C HIS A 111 -2.09 10.30 14.50
N VAL A 112 -1.78 11.57 14.71
CA VAL A 112 -1.46 12.48 13.60
C VAL A 112 0.05 12.48 13.43
N GLY A 113 0.56 12.17 12.23
CA GLY A 113 1.99 12.13 12.00
C GLY A 113 2.37 11.82 10.56
N ASP A 114 3.64 12.04 10.24
CA ASP A 114 4.25 11.70 8.96
C ASP A 114 4.91 10.31 9.05
N VAL A 115 4.61 9.45 8.09
CA VAL A 115 5.20 8.10 8.01
C VAL A 115 6.71 8.12 7.74
N ARG A 116 7.24 9.25 7.29
CA ARG A 116 8.68 9.47 7.05
C ARG A 116 9.45 9.86 8.32
N GLU A 117 8.74 10.16 9.42
CA GLU A 117 9.29 10.58 10.71
C GLU A 117 8.32 10.15 11.83
N LEU A 118 8.30 8.86 12.12
CA LEU A 118 7.37 8.27 13.08
C LEU A 118 7.74 8.68 14.53
N GLN A 119 6.78 9.27 15.23
CA GLN A 119 6.96 9.73 16.61
C GLN A 119 6.78 8.57 17.62
N PHE A 120 7.43 7.45 17.38
CA PHE A 120 7.47 6.29 18.25
C PHE A 120 8.92 5.94 18.57
N GLU A 121 9.13 5.34 19.73
CA GLU A 121 10.41 4.77 20.09
C GLU A 121 10.79 3.60 19.17
N ASP A 122 12.09 3.30 19.08
CA ASP A 122 12.58 2.12 18.41
C ASP A 122 11.91 0.86 19.00
N ASP A 123 11.75 -0.16 18.19
CA ASP A 123 11.25 -1.48 18.60
C ASP A 123 9.87 -1.48 19.30
N SER A 124 8.98 -0.54 18.92
CA SER A 124 7.66 -0.33 19.54
C SER A 124 6.58 -1.29 19.07
N PHE A 125 6.66 -1.81 17.83
CA PHE A 125 5.58 -2.56 17.21
C PHE A 125 6.02 -3.97 16.82
N ASP A 126 5.06 -4.92 16.92
CA ASP A 126 5.24 -6.30 16.45
C ASP A 126 5.05 -6.38 14.93
N ALA A 127 4.15 -5.55 14.38
CA ALA A 127 3.96 -5.46 12.93
C ALA A 127 3.52 -4.06 12.48
N ILE A 128 3.87 -3.71 11.25
CA ILE A 128 3.41 -2.49 10.57
C ILE A 128 2.76 -2.88 9.25
N TYR A 129 1.62 -2.28 8.98
CA TYR A 129 0.92 -2.32 7.71
C TYR A 129 0.93 -0.93 7.08
N SER A 130 1.43 -0.81 5.86
CA SER A 130 1.47 0.46 5.11
C SER A 130 0.99 0.24 3.68
N PRO A 131 -0.33 0.36 3.44
CA PRO A 131 -0.92 0.13 2.14
C PRO A 131 -1.03 1.40 1.33
N GLY A 132 -0.43 1.43 0.14
CA GLY A 132 -0.64 2.55 -0.77
C GLY A 132 -0.09 3.87 -0.23
N VAL A 133 1.15 3.89 0.30
CA VAL A 133 1.72 5.05 0.97
C VAL A 133 3.10 5.39 0.44
N CYS A 134 4.06 4.48 0.51
CA CYS A 134 5.46 4.78 0.20
C CYS A 134 5.70 5.13 -1.27
N GLU A 135 4.81 4.77 -2.15
CA GLU A 135 4.84 5.10 -3.57
C GLU A 135 4.58 6.56 -3.90
N HIS A 136 3.94 7.31 -3.00
CA HIS A 136 3.57 8.70 -3.21
C HIS A 136 4.69 9.69 -2.89
N PHE A 137 5.81 9.22 -2.38
CA PHE A 137 6.98 10.07 -2.10
C PHE A 137 7.93 10.10 -3.27
N ARG A 138 8.15 11.30 -3.82
CA ARG A 138 8.98 11.51 -5.01
C ARG A 138 10.44 11.10 -4.79
N GLU A 139 10.95 11.25 -3.59
CA GLU A 139 12.29 10.83 -3.17
C GLU A 139 12.48 9.31 -3.12
N GLY A 140 11.38 8.56 -3.23
CA GLY A 140 11.38 7.10 -3.14
C GLY A 140 10.87 6.58 -1.80
N PRO A 141 10.79 5.24 -1.65
CA PRO A 141 10.18 4.60 -0.48
C PRO A 141 11.13 4.49 0.72
N GLU A 142 12.44 4.80 0.54
CA GLU A 142 13.50 4.45 1.48
C GLU A 142 13.28 5.07 2.86
N ARG A 143 12.89 6.35 2.92
CA ARG A 143 12.67 7.04 4.21
C ARG A 143 11.55 6.43 5.01
N VAL A 144 10.41 6.12 4.35
CA VAL A 144 9.27 5.44 4.97
C VAL A 144 9.66 4.06 5.47
N LEU A 145 10.38 3.29 4.66
CA LEU A 145 10.79 1.94 5.00
C LEU A 145 11.86 1.92 6.11
N THR A 146 12.74 2.92 6.16
CA THR A 146 13.72 3.08 7.25
C THR A 146 13.02 3.34 8.57
N GLU A 147 12.05 4.24 8.62
CA GLU A 147 11.24 4.50 9.81
C GLU A 147 10.40 3.28 10.21
N THR A 148 9.77 2.62 9.22
CA THR A 148 9.09 1.34 9.44
C THR A 148 10.00 0.33 10.13
N ARG A 149 11.26 0.17 9.65
CA ARG A 149 12.22 -0.73 10.26
C ARG A 149 12.62 -0.28 11.67
N ARG A 150 12.84 1.01 11.88
CA ARG A 150 13.26 1.54 13.18
C ARG A 150 12.26 1.19 14.28
N VAL A 151 10.98 1.43 14.03
CA VAL A 151 9.94 1.23 15.05
C VAL A 151 9.44 -0.21 15.17
N LEU A 152 9.79 -1.09 14.24
CA LEU A 152 9.53 -2.53 14.35
C LEU A 152 10.52 -3.16 15.34
N ARG A 153 10.05 -4.10 16.17
CA ARG A 153 10.89 -4.96 16.99
C ARG A 153 11.77 -5.87 16.15
N PRO A 154 12.92 -6.33 16.65
CA PRO A 154 13.66 -7.41 16.00
C PRO A 154 12.75 -8.61 15.74
N GLY A 155 12.77 -9.12 14.51
CA GLY A 155 11.83 -10.16 14.07
C GLY A 155 10.43 -9.67 13.74
N GLY A 156 10.10 -8.39 13.92
CA GLY A 156 8.81 -7.78 13.60
C GLY A 156 8.53 -7.76 12.09
N ILE A 157 7.25 -7.68 11.74
CA ILE A 157 6.76 -7.87 10.37
C ILE A 157 6.31 -6.55 9.75
N ALA A 158 6.89 -6.21 8.60
CA ALA A 158 6.38 -5.17 7.71
C ALA A 158 5.50 -5.80 6.62
N VAL A 159 4.30 -5.27 6.44
CA VAL A 159 3.42 -5.59 5.32
C VAL A 159 3.20 -4.31 4.52
N VAL A 160 3.83 -4.22 3.37
CA VAL A 160 3.79 -3.03 2.49
C VAL A 160 3.05 -3.39 1.21
N SER A 161 2.21 -2.51 0.72
CA SER A 161 1.64 -2.67 -0.61
C SER A 161 1.71 -1.38 -1.42
N SER A 162 1.87 -1.53 -2.72
CA SER A 162 1.89 -0.41 -3.67
C SER A 162 1.46 -0.88 -5.06
N PRO A 163 1.20 0.03 -6.01
CA PRO A 163 1.04 -0.31 -7.41
C PRO A 163 2.21 -1.16 -7.91
N CYS A 164 1.90 -2.14 -8.74
CA CYS A 164 2.84 -3.13 -9.23
C CYS A 164 3.23 -2.84 -10.69
N PHE A 165 4.53 -2.62 -10.94
CA PHE A 165 5.08 -2.66 -12.29
C PHE A 165 5.35 -4.12 -12.67
N ASN A 166 4.26 -4.84 -12.93
CA ASN A 166 4.25 -6.27 -13.19
C ASN A 166 4.85 -6.64 -14.56
N GLU A 167 5.09 -7.93 -14.80
CA GLU A 167 5.70 -8.41 -16.05
C GLU A 167 4.90 -8.01 -17.31
N TRP A 168 3.58 -8.00 -17.23
CA TRP A 168 2.72 -7.61 -18.34
C TRP A 168 2.92 -6.14 -18.71
N LEU A 169 2.97 -5.24 -17.70
CA LEU A 169 3.29 -3.82 -17.88
C LEU A 169 4.71 -3.62 -18.37
N GLN A 170 5.70 -4.34 -17.81
CA GLN A 170 7.11 -4.22 -18.21
C GLN A 170 7.31 -4.54 -19.70
N ARG A 171 6.65 -5.58 -20.20
CA ARG A 171 6.73 -5.95 -21.62
C ARG A 171 6.09 -4.92 -22.57
N ARG A 172 5.12 -4.15 -22.08
CA ARG A 172 4.38 -3.13 -22.85
C ARG A 172 4.78 -1.69 -22.51
N ALA A 173 5.63 -1.53 -21.54
CA ALA A 173 6.05 -0.21 -21.05
C ALA A 173 6.50 0.76 -22.17
N PRO A 174 7.28 0.33 -23.20
CA PRO A 174 7.65 1.21 -24.29
C PRO A 174 6.48 1.80 -25.08
N THR A 175 5.32 1.14 -25.05
CA THR A 175 4.12 1.61 -25.77
C THR A 175 3.27 2.62 -24.98
N PHE A 176 3.56 2.78 -23.67
CA PHE A 176 2.83 3.69 -22.78
C PHE A 176 3.68 4.90 -22.34
N ALA A 177 5.02 4.81 -22.49
CA ALA A 177 5.91 5.88 -22.08
C ALA A 177 5.61 7.16 -22.86
N ALA A 178 5.51 8.27 -22.15
CA ALA A 178 5.36 9.57 -22.78
C ALA A 178 6.70 10.03 -23.35
N ASP A 179 6.71 10.39 -24.64
CA ASP A 179 7.88 11.00 -25.30
C ASP A 179 8.03 12.49 -24.96
N GLU A 180 7.04 13.07 -24.25
CA GLU A 180 7.04 14.49 -23.91
C GLU A 180 7.57 14.75 -22.49
N PRO A 181 8.19 15.91 -22.24
CA PRO A 181 8.62 16.33 -20.93
C PRO A 181 7.48 16.30 -19.92
N VAL A 182 7.71 15.73 -18.74
CA VAL A 182 6.73 15.71 -17.63
C VAL A 182 6.97 16.90 -16.70
N ASN A 183 5.87 17.44 -16.18
CA ASN A 183 5.95 18.40 -15.10
C ASN A 183 6.18 17.64 -13.78
N GLU A 184 7.38 17.74 -13.24
CA GLU A 184 7.77 17.05 -12.00
C GLU A 184 6.91 17.43 -10.78
N THR A 185 6.24 18.60 -10.81
CA THR A 185 5.33 19.01 -9.74
C THR A 185 4.01 18.23 -9.76
N THR A 186 3.74 17.47 -10.82
CA THR A 186 2.55 16.62 -10.95
C THR A 186 2.85 15.15 -10.68
N PHE A 187 3.99 14.83 -10.05
CA PHE A 187 4.29 13.48 -9.62
C PHE A 187 3.18 12.95 -8.69
N TYR A 188 2.65 11.79 -9.02
CA TYR A 188 1.57 11.16 -8.27
C TYR A 188 2.06 9.94 -7.48
N GLU A 189 2.65 8.96 -8.18
CA GLU A 189 3.09 7.73 -7.53
C GLU A 189 4.12 6.95 -8.35
N TYR A 190 4.79 6.05 -7.67
CA TYR A 190 5.54 4.96 -8.29
C TYR A 190 4.69 3.70 -8.43
N ALA A 191 4.97 2.88 -9.45
CA ALA A 191 4.69 1.46 -9.43
C ALA A 191 6.03 0.71 -9.41
N PHE A 192 6.22 -0.15 -8.42
CA PHE A 192 7.47 -0.89 -8.25
C PHE A 192 7.38 -2.28 -8.86
N SER A 193 8.48 -2.74 -9.47
CA SER A 193 8.56 -4.16 -9.83
C SER A 193 8.65 -5.02 -8.56
N PRO A 194 8.10 -6.25 -8.59
CA PRO A 194 8.13 -7.15 -7.43
C PRO A 194 9.55 -7.37 -6.87
N SER A 195 10.53 -7.59 -7.74
CA SER A 195 11.95 -7.75 -7.38
C SER A 195 12.61 -6.42 -6.96
N GLY A 196 12.22 -5.30 -7.57
CA GLY A 196 12.78 -3.98 -7.26
C GLY A 196 12.48 -3.57 -5.82
N MET A 197 11.23 -3.64 -5.40
CA MET A 197 10.88 -3.33 -4.00
C MET A 197 11.50 -4.33 -3.03
N ALA A 198 11.60 -5.62 -3.40
CA ALA A 198 12.29 -6.61 -2.58
C ALA A 198 13.76 -6.23 -2.34
N ALA A 199 14.48 -5.81 -3.39
CA ALA A 199 15.86 -5.36 -3.27
C ALA A 199 16.01 -4.11 -2.39
N VAL A 200 15.03 -3.18 -2.42
CA VAL A 200 15.00 -2.03 -1.50
C VAL A 200 14.86 -2.50 -0.05
N LEU A 201 13.90 -3.38 0.22
CA LEU A 201 13.67 -3.93 1.56
C LEU A 201 14.91 -4.66 2.09
N GLU A 202 15.54 -5.52 1.29
CA GLU A 202 16.74 -6.26 1.67
C GLU A 202 17.93 -5.32 1.96
N ARG A 203 18.15 -4.31 1.12
CA ARG A 203 19.18 -3.28 1.36
C ARG A 203 18.97 -2.51 2.67
N LEU A 204 17.73 -2.31 3.06
CA LEU A 204 17.37 -1.65 4.31
C LEU A 204 17.40 -2.60 5.53
N GLY A 205 17.84 -3.85 5.39
CA GLY A 205 17.99 -4.79 6.49
C GLY A 205 16.71 -5.54 6.85
N PHE A 206 15.85 -5.78 5.88
CA PHE A 206 14.75 -6.72 6.00
C PHE A 206 15.07 -8.05 5.32
N ARG A 207 14.46 -9.13 5.78
CA ARG A 207 14.36 -10.39 5.07
C ARG A 207 12.99 -10.47 4.41
N VAL A 208 12.92 -10.52 3.08
CA VAL A 208 11.65 -10.65 2.36
C VAL A 208 11.13 -12.08 2.53
N LEU A 209 9.93 -12.21 3.11
CA LEU A 209 9.29 -13.50 3.38
C LEU A 209 8.29 -13.89 2.29
N GLN A 210 7.66 -12.89 1.66
CA GLN A 210 6.64 -13.10 0.65
C GLN A 210 6.54 -11.90 -0.28
N ILE A 211 6.30 -12.20 -1.55
CA ILE A 211 5.92 -11.24 -2.59
C ILE A 211 4.63 -11.77 -3.21
N ARG A 212 3.58 -10.95 -3.21
CA ARG A 212 2.27 -11.37 -3.71
C ARG A 212 1.62 -10.29 -4.56
N PRO A 213 1.77 -10.33 -5.90
CA PRO A 213 0.92 -9.54 -6.79
C PRO A 213 -0.55 -9.99 -6.68
N TYR A 214 -1.50 -9.06 -6.86
CA TYR A 214 -2.93 -9.32 -6.87
C TYR A 214 -3.65 -8.23 -7.69
N ALA A 215 -4.98 -8.34 -7.82
CA ALA A 215 -5.80 -7.46 -8.65
C ALA A 215 -5.41 -7.52 -10.15
N ALA A 216 -5.21 -8.74 -10.66
CA ALA A 216 -4.86 -8.96 -12.08
C ALA A 216 -5.96 -8.48 -13.03
N LEU A 217 -7.24 -8.54 -12.61
CA LEU A 217 -8.35 -8.03 -13.37
C LEU A 217 -8.22 -6.54 -13.68
N ASP A 218 -7.74 -5.74 -12.71
CA ASP A 218 -7.55 -4.30 -12.91
C ASP A 218 -6.51 -4.01 -14.01
N THR A 219 -5.42 -4.78 -14.07
CA THR A 219 -4.45 -4.67 -15.17
C THR A 219 -5.09 -4.95 -16.52
N LEU A 220 -5.92 -5.99 -16.60
CA LEU A 220 -6.61 -6.36 -17.86
C LEU A 220 -7.66 -5.33 -18.26
N GLU A 221 -8.39 -4.73 -17.32
CA GLU A 221 -9.35 -3.67 -17.59
C GLU A 221 -8.67 -2.35 -17.96
N CYS A 222 -7.67 -1.92 -17.19
CA CYS A 222 -7.02 -0.62 -17.39
C CYS A 222 -6.14 -0.59 -18.65
N TYR A 223 -5.43 -1.67 -18.93
CA TYR A 223 -4.40 -1.70 -19.97
C TYR A 223 -4.67 -2.75 -21.07
N GLY A 224 -5.43 -3.80 -20.77
CA GLY A 224 -5.75 -4.88 -21.71
C GLY A 224 -7.02 -4.65 -22.50
N GLY A 225 -7.76 -3.58 -22.22
CA GLY A 225 -9.03 -3.26 -22.90
C GLY A 225 -10.21 -4.16 -22.54
N TRP A 226 -10.07 -5.00 -21.51
CA TRP A 226 -11.16 -5.83 -21.04
C TRP A 226 -12.29 -4.98 -20.43
N ARG A 227 -13.52 -5.46 -20.55
CA ARG A 227 -14.72 -4.85 -19.96
C ARG A 227 -15.52 -5.94 -19.27
N VAL A 228 -15.47 -5.98 -17.95
CA VAL A 228 -16.17 -7.00 -17.16
C VAL A 228 -17.41 -6.39 -16.50
N PRO A 229 -18.59 -7.01 -16.68
CA PRO A 229 -19.80 -6.59 -15.98
C PRO A 229 -19.59 -6.58 -14.46
N ARG A 230 -20.10 -5.52 -13.79
CA ARG A 230 -19.88 -5.30 -12.35
C ARG A 230 -20.25 -6.52 -11.49
N GLN A 231 -21.30 -7.26 -11.89
CA GLN A 231 -21.81 -8.42 -11.15
C GLN A 231 -20.83 -9.61 -11.15
N LEU A 232 -19.91 -9.67 -12.14
CA LEU A 232 -18.94 -10.75 -12.29
C LEU A 232 -17.54 -10.37 -11.80
N LYS A 233 -17.29 -9.08 -11.47
CA LYS A 233 -15.96 -8.59 -11.15
C LYS A 233 -15.35 -9.29 -9.93
N ASP A 234 -16.10 -9.39 -8.83
CA ASP A 234 -15.57 -9.96 -7.59
C ASP A 234 -15.20 -11.44 -7.75
N ALA A 235 -16.03 -12.22 -8.44
CA ALA A 235 -15.77 -13.63 -8.68
C ALA A 235 -14.58 -13.84 -9.63
N LEU A 236 -14.50 -13.05 -10.71
CA LEU A 236 -13.39 -13.12 -11.67
C LEU A 236 -12.08 -12.62 -11.04
N ALA A 237 -12.09 -11.50 -10.31
CA ALA A 237 -10.91 -11.00 -9.63
C ALA A 237 -10.36 -12.03 -8.66
N PHE A 238 -11.24 -12.63 -7.84
CA PHE A 238 -10.87 -13.73 -6.94
C PHE A 238 -10.23 -14.89 -7.71
N GLY A 239 -10.88 -15.39 -8.77
CA GLY A 239 -10.37 -16.52 -9.56
C GLY A 239 -9.01 -16.22 -10.20
N LEU A 240 -8.85 -15.05 -10.83
CA LEU A 240 -7.62 -14.65 -11.49
C LEU A 240 -6.44 -14.51 -10.52
N ASP A 241 -6.68 -13.98 -9.30
CA ASP A 241 -5.64 -13.84 -8.27
C ASP A 241 -5.14 -15.18 -7.70
N TYR A 242 -5.88 -16.28 -7.92
CA TYR A 242 -5.46 -17.64 -7.56
C TYR A 242 -4.76 -18.39 -8.69
N MET A 243 -4.83 -17.91 -9.94
CA MET A 243 -4.13 -18.51 -11.07
C MET A 243 -2.67 -18.04 -11.07
N PRO A 244 -1.66 -18.93 -10.84
CA PRO A 244 -0.28 -18.50 -10.59
C PRO A 244 0.34 -17.61 -11.67
N VAL A 245 0.06 -17.90 -12.94
CA VAL A 245 0.59 -17.10 -14.07
C VAL A 245 -0.10 -15.73 -14.15
N ILE A 246 -1.44 -15.71 -14.04
CA ILE A 246 -2.24 -14.49 -14.20
C ILE A 246 -2.06 -13.57 -12.99
N ARG A 247 -1.91 -14.13 -11.80
CA ARG A 247 -1.61 -13.36 -10.59
C ARG A 247 -0.38 -12.46 -10.75
N ASN A 248 0.64 -12.89 -11.49
CA ASN A 248 1.83 -12.09 -11.76
C ASN A 248 1.54 -10.85 -12.64
N TRP A 249 0.33 -10.71 -13.16
CA TRP A 249 -0.16 -9.50 -13.85
C TRP A 249 -0.92 -8.56 -12.90
N GLY A 250 -0.90 -8.80 -11.61
CA GLY A 250 -1.58 -7.98 -10.62
C GLY A 250 -1.17 -6.52 -10.68
N SER A 251 -2.15 -5.61 -10.62
CA SER A 251 -1.93 -4.16 -10.60
C SER A 251 -1.35 -3.65 -9.30
N THR A 252 -1.44 -4.46 -8.25
CA THR A 252 -0.94 -4.16 -6.91
C THR A 252 -0.09 -5.34 -6.42
N CYS A 253 0.91 -5.06 -5.60
CA CYS A 253 1.74 -6.07 -4.96
C CYS A 253 1.80 -5.86 -3.45
N ILE A 254 1.81 -6.97 -2.69
CA ILE A 254 2.09 -6.99 -1.27
C ILE A 254 3.47 -7.62 -1.07
N TRP A 255 4.30 -6.95 -0.28
CA TRP A 255 5.56 -7.45 0.24
C TRP A 255 5.42 -7.66 1.73
N VAL A 256 5.78 -8.86 2.18
CA VAL A 256 5.92 -9.17 3.61
C VAL A 256 7.40 -9.32 3.89
N ALA A 257 7.88 -8.54 4.84
CA ALA A 257 9.28 -8.51 5.19
C ALA A 257 9.46 -8.52 6.71
N GLN A 258 10.51 -9.18 7.17
CA GLN A 258 10.86 -9.29 8.58
C GLN A 258 12.10 -8.44 8.88
N LYS A 259 12.06 -7.64 9.94
CA LYS A 259 13.24 -6.91 10.46
C LYS A 259 14.28 -7.92 10.94
N LEU A 260 15.51 -7.81 10.41
CA LEU A 260 16.68 -8.60 10.85
C LEU A 260 17.29 -7.99 12.10
#